data_9bb85bc82e6c9e72ef951f11853579e6
#
_entry.id   9bb85bc82e6c9e72ef951f11853579e6
#
_cell.length_a   1.000
_cell.length_b   1.000
_cell.length_c   1.000
_cell.angle_alpha   90.00
_cell.angle_beta   90.00
_cell.angle_gamma   90.00
#
_symmetry.space_group_name_H-M   'P 1'
#
loop_
_entity.id
_entity.type
_entity.pdbx_description
1 polymer ?
#
loop_
_entity_poly.entity_id
_entity_poly.type
_entity_poly.pdbx_seq_one_letter_code
_entity_poly.pdbx_strand_id
1 'polypeptide(L)'
;MNKSKSLTGGQAAIKSLKKEKVKHVFGLIGSATMEMFDALYHEKSIKFIGVRDERTGTHMADGYARASNQPGIILAGQNGPGATNLVTGLAQAKAAFSPVVSIAGSYSTKDKMEDAFQGLDQQSLFKPVTKKNLDG
;
A
#
# COMPACT_ATOMS: atom_id res chain seq x y z
N MET A 1 15.11 3.12 33.48
CA MET A 1 14.11 3.78 32.61
C MET A 1 14.10 3.03 31.28
N ASN A 2 13.07 2.21 31.04
CA ASN A 2 12.87 1.55 29.75
C ASN A 2 12.54 2.63 28.70
N LYS A 3 13.48 2.94 27.81
CA LYS A 3 13.16 3.71 26.61
C LYS A 3 12.15 2.87 25.81
N SER A 4 10.92 3.31 25.74
CA SER A 4 9.96 2.72 24.80
C SER A 4 10.60 2.79 23.41
N LYS A 5 10.91 1.64 22.81
CA LYS A 5 11.40 1.61 21.43
C LYS A 5 10.35 2.29 20.55
N SER A 6 10.69 3.41 19.93
CA SER A 6 9.85 4.04 18.94
C SER A 6 9.62 3.04 17.78
N LEU A 7 8.40 2.97 17.29
CA LEU A 7 8.09 2.16 16.11
C LEU A 7 8.63 2.85 14.86
N THR A 8 9.07 2.06 13.88
CA THR A 8 9.25 2.59 12.53
C THR A 8 7.90 2.87 11.86
N GLY A 9 7.89 3.67 10.80
CA GLY A 9 6.68 3.92 10.01
C GLY A 9 6.05 2.61 9.49
N GLY A 10 6.87 1.69 8.98
CA GLY A 10 6.42 0.38 8.52
C GLY A 10 5.77 -0.45 9.63
N GLN A 11 6.38 -0.48 10.83
CA GLN A 11 5.81 -1.18 11.99
C GLN A 11 4.50 -0.55 12.45
N ALA A 12 4.38 0.78 12.43
CA ALA A 12 3.17 1.48 12.79
C ALA A 12 2.03 1.16 11.80
N ALA A 13 2.33 1.18 10.49
CA ALA A 13 1.37 0.85 9.44
C ALA A 13 0.84 -0.59 9.58
N ILE A 14 1.71 -1.59 9.74
CA ILE A 14 1.29 -2.99 9.89
C ILE A 14 0.51 -3.21 11.19
N LYS A 15 0.89 -2.55 12.29
CA LYS A 15 0.09 -2.58 13.53
C LYS A 15 -1.30 -1.98 13.35
N SER A 16 -1.42 -0.91 12.55
CA SER A 16 -2.72 -0.31 12.22
C SER A 16 -3.58 -1.28 11.42
N LEU A 17 -3.04 -1.92 10.38
CA LEU A 17 -3.74 -2.94 9.61
C LEU A 17 -4.20 -4.10 10.51
N LYS A 18 -3.36 -4.55 11.44
CA LYS A 18 -3.73 -5.57 12.42
C LYS A 18 -4.87 -5.13 13.33
N LYS A 19 -4.84 -3.88 13.83
CA LYS A 19 -5.90 -3.32 14.66
C LYS A 19 -7.24 -3.27 13.92
N GLU A 20 -7.21 -2.98 12.63
CA GLU A 20 -8.36 -3.01 11.73
C GLU A 20 -8.75 -4.43 11.28
N LYS A 21 -8.14 -5.46 11.89
CA LYS A 21 -8.43 -6.88 11.65
C LYS A 21 -8.20 -7.35 10.21
N VAL A 22 -7.33 -6.65 9.47
CA VAL A 22 -6.93 -7.05 8.12
C VAL A 22 -6.33 -8.46 8.18
N LYS A 23 -6.73 -9.33 7.25
CA LYS A 23 -6.27 -10.73 7.16
C LYS A 23 -5.35 -10.98 5.97
N HIS A 24 -5.50 -10.21 4.90
CA HIS A 24 -4.75 -10.38 3.68
C HIS A 24 -4.21 -9.05 3.17
N VAL A 25 -2.96 -9.05 2.75
CA VAL A 25 -2.31 -7.95 2.04
C VAL A 25 -1.78 -8.51 0.73
N PHE A 26 -2.21 -7.93 -0.37
CA PHE A 26 -1.66 -8.22 -1.70
C PHE A 26 -0.50 -7.27 -1.97
N GLY A 27 0.49 -7.67 -2.75
CA GLY A 27 1.55 -6.73 -3.06
C GLY A 27 2.72 -7.30 -3.84
N LEU A 28 3.56 -6.40 -4.30
CA LEU A 28 4.86 -6.68 -4.91
C LEU A 28 5.94 -6.05 -4.04
N ILE A 29 6.92 -6.84 -3.63
CA ILE A 29 8.00 -6.36 -2.77
C ILE A 29 8.91 -5.41 -3.55
N GLY A 30 9.21 -4.27 -2.96
CA GLY A 30 10.10 -3.27 -3.54
C GLY A 30 10.74 -2.37 -2.48
N SER A 31 11.76 -1.62 -2.88
CA SER A 31 12.61 -0.86 -1.96
C SER A 31 11.90 0.29 -1.26
N ALA A 32 10.92 0.92 -1.90
CA ALA A 32 10.23 2.08 -1.32
C ALA A 32 9.32 1.74 -0.12
N THR A 33 8.98 0.46 0.06
CA THR A 33 8.12 -0.01 1.15
C THR A 33 8.75 -1.16 1.94
N MET A 34 10.07 -1.28 1.89
CA MET A 34 10.83 -2.38 2.52
C MET A 34 10.52 -2.53 4.01
N GLU A 35 10.45 -1.44 4.78
CA GLU A 35 10.14 -1.50 6.20
C GLU A 35 8.74 -2.06 6.50
N MET A 36 7.78 -1.81 5.61
CA MET A 36 6.45 -2.40 5.74
C MET A 36 6.48 -3.90 5.46
N PHE A 37 7.23 -4.35 4.45
CA PHE A 37 7.38 -5.76 4.14
C PHE A 37 8.13 -6.52 5.24
N ASP A 38 9.18 -5.90 5.83
CA ASP A 38 9.87 -6.46 6.99
C ASP A 38 8.90 -6.63 8.17
N ALA A 39 8.14 -5.58 8.51
CA ALA A 39 7.16 -5.65 9.58
C ALA A 39 6.06 -6.70 9.29
N LEU A 40 5.61 -6.82 8.05
CA LEU A 40 4.61 -7.80 7.62
C LEU A 40 5.14 -9.23 7.68
N TYR A 41 6.42 -9.45 7.37
CA TYR A 41 7.08 -10.77 7.50
C TYR A 41 7.02 -11.31 8.93
N HIS A 42 7.12 -10.43 9.92
CA HIS A 42 7.05 -10.78 11.34
C HIS A 42 5.60 -10.86 11.88
N GLU A 43 4.60 -10.32 11.17
CA GLU A 43 3.21 -10.33 11.60
C GLU A 43 2.47 -11.58 11.07
N LYS A 44 2.30 -12.57 11.95
CA LYS A 44 1.74 -13.88 11.56
C LYS A 44 0.21 -13.90 11.42
N SER A 45 -0.49 -12.86 11.88
CA SER A 45 -1.96 -12.79 11.76
C SER A 45 -2.43 -12.22 10.42
N ILE A 46 -1.52 -11.67 9.61
CA ILE A 46 -1.80 -11.13 8.29
C ILE A 46 -1.07 -11.97 7.24
N LYS A 47 -1.81 -12.52 6.30
CA LYS A 47 -1.24 -13.28 5.18
C LYS A 47 -0.84 -12.35 4.05
N PHE A 48 0.44 -12.36 3.68
CA PHE A 48 0.91 -11.69 2.48
C PHE A 48 0.71 -12.58 1.25
N ILE A 49 0.17 -12.00 0.19
CA ILE A 49 -0.05 -12.64 -1.10
C ILE A 49 0.75 -11.87 -2.15
N GLY A 50 1.91 -12.42 -2.51
CA GLY A 50 2.81 -11.84 -3.50
C GLY A 50 2.23 -11.90 -4.91
N VAL A 51 2.36 -10.80 -5.63
CA VAL A 51 1.96 -10.68 -7.04
C VAL A 51 3.17 -10.43 -7.93
N ARG A 52 2.98 -10.43 -9.24
CA ARG A 52 4.03 -10.13 -10.23
C ARG A 52 3.88 -8.75 -10.86
N ASP A 53 2.79 -8.06 -10.56
CA ASP A 53 2.44 -6.75 -11.07
C ASP A 53 1.42 -6.12 -10.12
N GLU A 54 1.61 -4.88 -9.68
CA GLU A 54 0.71 -4.20 -8.74
C GLU A 54 -0.70 -4.02 -9.29
N ARG A 55 -0.86 -3.89 -10.60
CA ARG A 55 -2.18 -3.87 -11.26
C ARG A 55 -2.94 -5.15 -10.98
N THR A 56 -2.30 -6.30 -11.15
CA THR A 56 -2.90 -7.60 -10.79
C THR A 56 -3.25 -7.66 -9.31
N GLY A 57 -2.34 -7.21 -8.44
CA GLY A 57 -2.57 -7.15 -6.99
C GLY A 57 -3.77 -6.28 -6.62
N THR A 58 -3.95 -5.16 -7.31
CA THR A 58 -5.09 -4.27 -7.07
C THR A 58 -6.42 -4.92 -7.50
N HIS A 59 -6.45 -5.63 -8.63
CA HIS A 59 -7.64 -6.40 -9.03
C HIS A 59 -7.92 -7.57 -8.07
N MET A 60 -6.89 -8.20 -7.52
CA MET A 60 -7.07 -9.23 -6.48
C MET A 60 -7.66 -8.63 -5.21
N ALA A 61 -7.18 -7.45 -4.79
CA ALA A 61 -7.72 -6.72 -3.64
C ALA A 61 -9.20 -6.32 -3.87
N ASP A 62 -9.54 -5.85 -5.08
CA ASP A 62 -10.92 -5.55 -5.48
C ASP A 62 -11.82 -6.81 -5.41
N GLY A 63 -11.38 -7.91 -6.00
CA GLY A 63 -12.11 -9.19 -5.96
C GLY A 63 -12.29 -9.71 -4.54
N TYR A 64 -11.23 -9.62 -3.71
CA TYR A 64 -11.30 -9.98 -2.30
C TYR A 64 -12.32 -9.13 -1.54
N ALA A 65 -12.29 -7.81 -1.75
CA ALA A 65 -13.21 -6.90 -1.08
C ALA A 65 -14.67 -7.21 -1.40
N ARG A 66 -14.98 -7.51 -2.66
CA ARG A 66 -16.35 -7.88 -3.09
C ARG A 66 -16.78 -9.23 -2.52
N ALA A 67 -15.89 -10.21 -2.47
CA ALA A 67 -16.23 -11.56 -2.02
C ALA A 67 -16.33 -11.67 -0.50
N SER A 68 -15.52 -10.92 0.24
CA SER A 68 -15.40 -11.05 1.70
C SER A 68 -16.17 -9.99 2.49
N ASN A 69 -16.64 -8.93 1.85
CA ASN A 69 -17.15 -7.71 2.50
C ASN A 69 -16.15 -7.08 3.47
N GLN A 70 -14.85 -7.28 3.23
CA GLN A 70 -13.74 -6.68 3.98
C GLN A 70 -12.90 -5.81 3.06
N PRO A 71 -12.21 -4.78 3.58
CA PRO A 71 -11.31 -3.98 2.74
C PRO A 71 -10.22 -4.84 2.10
N GLY A 72 -10.02 -4.67 0.80
CA GLY A 72 -8.87 -5.23 0.08
C GLY A 72 -7.67 -4.31 0.24
N ILE A 73 -6.52 -4.85 0.66
CA ILE A 73 -5.30 -4.07 0.90
C ILE A 73 -4.27 -4.42 -0.16
N ILE A 74 -3.76 -3.41 -0.87
CA ILE A 74 -2.66 -3.55 -1.81
C ILE A 74 -1.46 -2.69 -1.39
N LEU A 75 -0.28 -3.28 -1.35
CA LEU A 75 0.98 -2.63 -1.04
C LEU A 75 1.86 -2.62 -2.30
N ALA A 76 2.12 -1.43 -2.84
CA ALA A 76 3.03 -1.26 -3.97
C ALA A 76 4.48 -1.26 -3.51
N GLY A 77 5.33 -1.95 -4.24
CA GLY A 77 6.72 -2.14 -3.87
C GLY A 77 7.59 -0.92 -4.12
N GLN A 78 7.29 -0.18 -5.18
CA GLN A 78 8.13 0.92 -5.65
C GLN A 78 7.32 2.21 -5.74
N ASN A 79 8.00 3.37 -5.63
CA ASN A 79 7.35 4.68 -5.76
C ASN A 79 6.76 4.89 -7.17
N GLY A 80 7.35 5.64 -8.08
CA GLY A 80 6.80 5.95 -9.39
C GLY A 80 6.12 4.78 -10.12
N PRO A 81 6.86 3.77 -10.63
CA PRO A 81 6.26 2.69 -11.42
C PRO A 81 5.30 1.80 -10.62
N GLY A 82 5.58 1.53 -9.34
CA GLY A 82 4.66 0.79 -8.49
C GLY A 82 3.34 1.53 -8.26
N ALA A 83 3.41 2.86 -8.07
CA ALA A 83 2.22 3.70 -7.93
C ALA A 83 1.41 3.76 -9.24
N THR A 84 2.05 3.95 -10.39
CA THR A 84 1.32 4.01 -11.68
C THR A 84 0.62 2.69 -12.01
N ASN A 85 1.20 1.56 -11.65
CA ASN A 85 0.58 0.24 -11.86
C ASN A 85 -0.71 0.04 -11.04
N LEU A 86 -0.92 0.77 -9.94
CA LEU A 86 -2.16 0.67 -9.16
C LEU A 86 -3.37 1.32 -9.86
N VAL A 87 -3.15 2.29 -10.74
CA VAL A 87 -4.20 3.18 -11.27
C VAL A 87 -5.35 2.41 -11.91
N THR A 88 -5.07 1.44 -12.76
CA THR A 88 -6.11 0.66 -13.47
C THR A 88 -7.04 -0.06 -12.49
N GLY A 89 -6.47 -0.76 -11.53
CA GLY A 89 -7.27 -1.50 -10.54
C GLY A 89 -8.03 -0.58 -9.57
N LEU A 90 -7.44 0.56 -9.19
CA LEU A 90 -8.11 1.56 -8.36
C LEU A 90 -9.28 2.22 -9.08
N ALA A 91 -9.12 2.55 -10.37
CA ALA A 91 -10.21 3.08 -11.19
C ALA A 91 -11.38 2.08 -11.26
N GLN A 92 -11.08 0.79 -11.47
CA GLN A 92 -12.06 -0.29 -11.46
C GLN A 92 -12.75 -0.41 -10.09
N ALA A 93 -11.99 -0.48 -9.01
CA ALA A 93 -12.53 -0.60 -7.67
C ALA A 93 -13.41 0.60 -7.28
N LYS A 94 -13.00 1.82 -7.66
CA LYS A 94 -13.80 3.04 -7.45
C LYS A 94 -15.12 2.98 -8.21
N ALA A 95 -15.10 2.59 -9.49
CA ALA A 95 -16.31 2.48 -10.30
C ALA A 95 -17.27 1.41 -9.76
N ALA A 96 -16.74 0.36 -9.14
CA ALA A 96 -17.50 -0.73 -8.53
C ALA A 96 -17.88 -0.49 -7.06
N PHE A 97 -17.52 0.66 -6.49
CA PHE A 97 -17.70 0.96 -5.04
C PHE A 97 -17.06 -0.06 -4.11
N SER A 98 -16.02 -0.73 -4.56
CA SER A 98 -15.28 -1.71 -3.74
C SER A 98 -14.36 -1.02 -2.74
N PRO A 99 -14.32 -1.42 -1.47
CA PRO A 99 -13.45 -0.84 -0.47
C PRO A 99 -12.02 -1.38 -0.64
N VAL A 100 -11.21 -0.69 -1.44
CA VAL A 100 -9.79 -0.98 -1.62
C VAL A 100 -8.95 0.12 -0.99
N VAL A 101 -7.96 -0.27 -0.20
CA VAL A 101 -6.93 0.62 0.35
C VAL A 101 -5.61 0.29 -0.33
N SER A 102 -5.04 1.27 -1.00
CA SER A 102 -3.71 1.16 -1.61
C SER A 102 -2.68 1.93 -0.80
N ILE A 103 -1.53 1.32 -0.60
CA ILE A 103 -0.39 1.94 0.05
C ILE A 103 0.76 1.91 -0.95
N ALA A 104 1.19 3.08 -1.39
CA ALA A 104 2.31 3.25 -2.29
C ALA A 104 3.46 3.93 -1.53
N GLY A 105 4.68 3.44 -1.76
CA GLY A 105 5.86 4.09 -1.24
C GLY A 105 6.16 5.40 -1.97
N SER A 106 6.93 6.25 -1.32
CA SER A 106 7.45 7.48 -1.89
C SER A 106 8.97 7.54 -1.64
N TYR A 107 9.59 8.60 -2.07
CA TYR A 107 10.99 8.88 -1.72
C TYR A 107 11.10 9.33 -0.25
N SER A 108 12.30 9.24 0.31
CA SER A 108 12.57 9.67 1.68
C SER A 108 12.25 11.18 1.87
N THR A 109 11.60 11.51 2.97
CA THR A 109 11.34 12.92 3.34
C THR A 109 12.62 13.73 3.53
N LYS A 110 13.78 13.07 3.70
CA LYS A 110 15.10 13.70 3.78
C LYS A 110 15.65 14.08 2.40
N ASP A 111 15.22 13.37 1.37
CA ASP A 111 15.72 13.47 -0.01
C ASP A 111 14.67 14.11 -0.93
N LYS A 112 13.91 15.07 -0.43
CA LYS A 112 12.93 15.85 -1.22
C LYS A 112 13.65 16.66 -2.31
N MET A 113 13.98 15.97 -3.38
CA MET A 113 14.47 16.59 -4.60
C MET A 113 13.40 16.42 -5.68
N GLU A 114 13.14 17.50 -6.43
CA GLU A 114 12.17 17.49 -7.53
C GLU A 114 12.46 16.40 -8.57
N ASP A 115 13.72 15.94 -8.64
CA ASP A 115 14.23 14.93 -9.58
C ASP A 115 14.61 13.60 -8.88
N ALA A 116 13.98 13.25 -7.76
CA ALA A 116 14.25 11.97 -7.11
C ALA A 116 13.98 10.79 -8.06
N PHE A 117 14.88 9.80 -8.06
CA PHE A 117 14.73 8.60 -8.89
C PHE A 117 13.35 7.96 -8.69
N GLN A 118 12.62 7.79 -9.78
CA GLN A 118 11.23 7.32 -9.77
C GLN A 118 10.26 8.21 -8.95
N GLY A 119 10.63 9.47 -8.69
CA GLY A 119 9.75 10.45 -8.08
C GLY A 119 8.54 10.73 -8.95
N LEU A 120 7.38 10.90 -8.34
CA LEU A 120 6.13 11.17 -9.03
C LEU A 120 5.17 11.90 -8.09
N ASP A 121 4.42 12.86 -8.61
CA ASP A 121 3.28 13.44 -7.92
C ASP A 121 2.13 12.41 -7.84
N GLN A 122 2.19 11.58 -6.82
CA GLN A 122 1.20 10.53 -6.60
C GLN A 122 -0.15 11.10 -6.16
N GLN A 123 -0.17 12.27 -5.53
CA GLN A 123 -1.42 12.92 -5.11
C GLN A 123 -2.27 13.29 -6.33
N SER A 124 -1.67 13.95 -7.32
CA SER A 124 -2.35 14.25 -8.57
C SER A 124 -2.71 13.01 -9.36
N LEU A 125 -1.83 12.00 -9.38
CA LEU A 125 -2.08 10.73 -10.07
C LEU A 125 -3.31 10.00 -9.54
N PHE A 126 -3.46 9.90 -8.22
CA PHE A 126 -4.53 9.11 -7.62
C PHE A 126 -5.84 9.87 -7.45
N LYS A 127 -5.83 11.20 -7.48
CA LYS A 127 -7.02 12.04 -7.29
C LYS A 127 -8.25 11.62 -8.12
N PRO A 128 -8.15 11.33 -9.43
CA PRO A 128 -9.30 10.92 -10.22
C PRO A 128 -9.78 9.49 -9.95
N VAL A 129 -8.91 8.61 -9.45
CA VAL A 129 -9.19 7.17 -9.31
C VAL A 129 -9.42 6.71 -7.87
N THR A 130 -9.38 7.62 -6.91
CA THR A 130 -9.62 7.30 -5.49
C THR A 130 -10.71 8.19 -4.89
N LYS A 131 -11.29 7.75 -3.80
CA LYS A 131 -12.22 8.54 -2.99
C LYS A 131 -11.47 9.55 -2.12
N LYS A 132 -10.30 9.17 -1.61
CA LYS A 132 -9.47 9.98 -0.72
C LYS A 132 -8.00 9.59 -0.91
N ASN A 133 -7.13 10.58 -0.96
CA ASN A 133 -5.68 10.42 -0.88
C ASN A 133 -5.19 11.00 0.43
N LEU A 134 -4.18 10.40 1.00
CA LEU A 134 -3.47 10.87 2.18
C LEU A 134 -1.98 10.79 1.89
N ASP A 135 -1.25 11.83 2.27
CA ASP A 135 0.21 11.83 2.32
C ASP A 135 0.62 11.48 3.75
N GLY A 136 1.62 10.59 3.90
CA GLY A 136 2.06 10.04 5.17
C GLY A 136 3.38 10.62 5.67
#